data_b1ef5528157f645b1a17af7a709effb3
#
_entry.id   b1ef5528157f645b1a17af7a709effb3
#
_cell.length_a   1.000
_cell.length_b   1.000
_cell.length_c   1.000
_cell.angle_alpha   90.00
_cell.angle_beta   90.00
_cell.angle_gamma   90.00
#
_symmetry.space_group_name_H-M   'P 1'
#
loop_
_entity.id
_entity.type
_entity.pdbx_description
1 polymer ?
#
loop_
_entity_poly.entity_id
_entity_poly.type
_entity_poly.pdbx_seq_one_letter_code
_entity_poly.pdbx_strand_id
1 'polypeptide(L)'
;MLDLVNVLLVEDDPAVRGAVERALRHAGHEPALAMDGVRALEQATAVPYDAVVLDLGLPGLDGLEVCRRLRAAGNHVPILMLTARAAVTERVSGLDAGADDYLVKPFALDELLARLRAFERRAPTNGMTGGELRFGDLIIDRDAMTCRRGAREIPLSRTEYQLLELLMASQGKVLSRDVIFDKVWGYDFGPESNSLDVYVGYLRRKLEAEGEPRIIHTVRGVGYVMRGA
;
A
#
# COMPACT_ATOMS: atom_id res chain seq x y z
N MET A 1 -13.13 -5.68 -19.53
CA MET A 1 -11.97 -6.47 -19.95
C MET A 1 -10.95 -6.21 -18.86
N LEU A 2 -10.55 -7.23 -18.09
CA LEU A 2 -9.47 -7.07 -17.12
C LEU A 2 -8.21 -6.87 -17.95
N ASP A 3 -7.53 -5.72 -17.78
CA ASP A 3 -6.25 -5.50 -18.42
C ASP A 3 -5.28 -6.55 -17.87
N LEU A 4 -4.57 -7.24 -18.75
CA LEU A 4 -3.51 -8.17 -18.38
C LEU A 4 -2.46 -7.37 -17.59
N VAL A 5 -2.24 -7.75 -16.34
CA VAL A 5 -1.27 -7.10 -15.46
C VAL A 5 -0.05 -8.00 -15.35
N ASN A 6 1.12 -7.47 -15.74
CA ASN A 6 2.41 -8.14 -15.58
C ASN A 6 2.82 -8.06 -14.10
N VAL A 7 2.79 -9.19 -13.41
CA VAL A 7 3.12 -9.28 -11.99
C VAL A 7 4.44 -10.01 -11.79
N LEU A 8 5.39 -9.40 -11.10
CA LEU A 8 6.57 -10.10 -10.62
C LEU A 8 6.27 -10.74 -9.26
N LEU A 9 6.26 -12.07 -9.21
CA LEU A 9 6.09 -12.84 -7.98
C LEU A 9 7.46 -13.30 -7.45
N VAL A 10 7.84 -12.82 -6.27
CA VAL A 10 9.10 -13.11 -5.61
C VAL A 10 8.81 -13.89 -4.32
N GLU A 11 9.03 -15.19 -4.35
CA GLU A 11 8.73 -16.12 -3.27
C GLU A 11 9.65 -17.34 -3.38
N ASP A 12 10.36 -17.71 -2.32
CA ASP A 12 11.28 -18.85 -2.33
C ASP A 12 10.57 -20.20 -2.04
N ASP A 13 9.50 -20.19 -1.22
CA ASP A 13 8.71 -21.40 -0.94
C ASP A 13 7.96 -21.85 -2.20
N PRO A 14 8.24 -23.06 -2.73
CA PRO A 14 7.60 -23.54 -3.96
C PRO A 14 6.10 -23.81 -3.83
N ALA A 15 5.60 -24.11 -2.62
CA ALA A 15 4.17 -24.37 -2.41
C ALA A 15 3.39 -23.05 -2.43
N VAL A 16 3.87 -22.03 -1.71
CA VAL A 16 3.28 -20.69 -1.71
C VAL A 16 3.36 -20.07 -3.10
N ARG A 17 4.55 -20.09 -3.72
CA ARG A 17 4.77 -19.58 -5.07
C ARG A 17 3.82 -20.22 -6.09
N GLY A 18 3.70 -21.56 -6.09
CA GLY A 18 2.82 -22.26 -7.01
C GLY A 18 1.33 -21.99 -6.77
N ALA A 19 0.92 -21.77 -5.52
CA ALA A 19 -0.47 -21.40 -5.20
C ALA A 19 -0.79 -19.99 -5.70
N VAL A 20 0.09 -19.02 -5.43
CA VAL A 20 -0.08 -17.63 -5.86
C VAL A 20 0.01 -17.51 -7.37
N GLU A 21 0.95 -18.19 -8.02
CA GLU A 21 1.05 -18.21 -9.49
C GLU A 21 -0.24 -18.69 -10.16
N ARG A 22 -0.80 -19.80 -9.69
CA ARG A 22 -2.08 -20.32 -10.24
C ARG A 22 -3.23 -19.33 -10.03
N ALA A 23 -3.30 -18.69 -8.88
CA ALA A 23 -4.34 -17.70 -8.60
C ALA A 23 -4.21 -16.47 -9.51
N LEU A 24 -2.99 -15.97 -9.72
CA LEU A 24 -2.72 -14.85 -10.63
C LEU A 24 -3.13 -15.19 -12.06
N ARG A 25 -2.71 -16.36 -12.58
CA ARG A 25 -3.10 -16.81 -13.92
C ARG A 25 -4.61 -17.00 -14.08
N HIS A 26 -5.27 -17.54 -13.05
CA HIS A 26 -6.73 -17.70 -13.07
C HIS A 26 -7.47 -16.36 -13.09
N ALA A 27 -6.89 -15.33 -12.45
CA ALA A 27 -7.40 -13.96 -12.48
C ALA A 27 -7.06 -13.18 -13.76
N GLY A 28 -6.33 -13.79 -14.72
CA GLY A 28 -5.98 -13.18 -16.00
C GLY A 28 -4.67 -12.40 -16.01
N HIS A 29 -3.84 -12.53 -14.94
CA HIS A 29 -2.52 -11.89 -14.88
C HIS A 29 -1.42 -12.77 -15.49
N GLU A 30 -0.30 -12.14 -15.87
CA GLU A 30 0.90 -12.83 -16.35
C GLU A 30 2.02 -12.74 -15.27
N PRO A 31 2.17 -13.77 -14.41
CA PRO A 31 3.21 -13.78 -13.41
C PRO A 31 4.57 -14.18 -13.99
N ALA A 32 5.58 -13.31 -13.79
CA ALA A 32 6.99 -13.67 -13.85
C ALA A 32 7.44 -14.12 -12.46
N LEU A 33 8.35 -15.10 -12.38
CA LEU A 33 8.75 -15.71 -11.11
C LEU A 33 10.21 -15.38 -10.79
N ALA A 34 10.48 -14.99 -9.54
CA ALA A 34 11.81 -14.94 -8.96
C ALA A 34 11.81 -15.73 -7.64
N MET A 35 12.92 -16.41 -7.33
CA MET A 35 13.04 -17.26 -6.14
C MET A 35 13.94 -16.64 -5.08
N ASP A 36 14.54 -15.48 -5.37
CA ASP A 36 15.43 -14.74 -4.48
C ASP A 36 15.45 -13.25 -4.83
N GLY A 37 15.97 -12.45 -3.90
CA GLY A 37 15.96 -10.99 -4.03
C GLY A 37 16.90 -10.46 -5.13
N VAL A 38 17.97 -11.17 -5.48
CA VAL A 38 18.89 -10.76 -6.55
C VAL A 38 18.21 -10.88 -7.90
N ARG A 39 17.58 -12.03 -8.15
CA ARG A 39 16.76 -12.25 -9.36
C ARG A 39 15.61 -11.28 -9.48
N ALA A 40 14.97 -10.96 -8.33
CA ALA A 40 13.89 -9.97 -8.31
C ALA A 40 14.36 -8.59 -8.79
N LEU A 41 15.52 -8.12 -8.30
CA LEU A 41 16.08 -6.83 -8.74
C LEU A 41 16.49 -6.84 -10.22
N GLU A 42 17.15 -7.90 -10.68
CA GLU A 42 17.53 -8.05 -12.09
C GLU A 42 16.29 -7.95 -12.99
N GLN A 43 15.25 -8.70 -12.70
CA GLN A 43 14.02 -8.71 -13.49
C GLN A 43 13.29 -7.36 -13.43
N ALA A 44 13.08 -6.80 -12.24
CA ALA A 44 12.38 -5.54 -12.04
C ALA A 44 13.10 -4.32 -12.65
N THR A 45 14.41 -4.46 -12.92
CA THR A 45 15.20 -3.44 -13.62
C THR A 45 15.17 -3.62 -15.14
N ALA A 46 15.10 -4.88 -15.60
CA ALA A 46 15.15 -5.21 -17.03
C ALA A 46 13.80 -5.05 -17.73
N VAL A 47 12.69 -5.30 -17.03
CA VAL A 47 11.33 -5.30 -17.60
C VAL A 47 10.40 -4.48 -16.69
N PRO A 48 9.52 -3.63 -17.25
CA PRO A 48 8.49 -2.96 -16.47
C PRO A 48 7.42 -3.96 -16.02
N TYR A 49 7.07 -3.93 -14.75
CA TYR A 49 5.96 -4.67 -14.16
C TYR A 49 4.89 -3.69 -13.66
N ASP A 50 3.64 -4.16 -13.63
CA ASP A 50 2.51 -3.38 -13.11
C ASP A 50 2.38 -3.54 -11.59
N ALA A 51 2.88 -4.66 -11.05
CA ALA A 51 2.96 -4.89 -9.61
C ALA A 51 4.07 -5.91 -9.28
N VAL A 52 4.57 -5.84 -8.05
CA VAL A 52 5.48 -6.83 -7.46
C VAL A 52 4.83 -7.42 -6.22
N VAL A 53 4.72 -8.74 -6.15
CA VAL A 53 4.38 -9.49 -4.94
C VAL A 53 5.69 -10.00 -4.37
N LEU A 54 6.07 -9.54 -3.17
CA LEU A 54 7.43 -9.71 -2.64
C LEU A 54 7.42 -10.31 -1.23
N ASP A 55 7.94 -11.52 -1.09
CA ASP A 55 8.15 -12.10 0.23
C ASP A 55 9.28 -11.37 0.99
N LEU A 56 9.09 -11.19 2.28
CA LEU A 56 10.12 -10.64 3.17
C LEU A 56 11.20 -11.66 3.51
N GLY A 57 10.81 -12.94 3.62
CA GLY A 57 11.66 -14.03 4.12
C GLY A 57 12.65 -14.61 3.11
N LEU A 58 13.02 -13.86 2.06
CA LEU A 58 13.89 -14.37 1.00
C LEU A 58 15.30 -14.69 1.47
N PRO A 59 15.92 -15.76 0.94
CA PRO A 59 17.30 -16.07 1.23
C PRO A 59 18.26 -15.06 0.60
N GLY A 60 19.34 -14.77 1.31
CA GLY A 60 20.41 -13.88 0.85
C GLY A 60 20.01 -12.41 0.92
N LEU A 61 19.41 -11.87 -0.12
CA LEU A 61 18.90 -10.50 -0.14
C LEU A 61 17.42 -10.49 0.27
N ASP A 62 17.12 -9.97 1.46
CA ASP A 62 15.78 -9.93 2.01
C ASP A 62 14.84 -8.97 1.23
N GLY A 63 13.52 -9.18 1.35
CA GLY A 63 12.52 -8.40 0.62
C GLY A 63 12.52 -6.91 0.99
N LEU A 64 12.90 -6.53 2.22
CA LEU A 64 13.00 -5.12 2.61
C LEU A 64 14.11 -4.42 1.83
N GLU A 65 15.25 -5.08 1.71
CA GLU A 65 16.38 -4.53 0.97
C GLU A 65 16.11 -4.47 -0.54
N VAL A 66 15.40 -5.47 -1.09
CA VAL A 66 14.92 -5.43 -2.48
C VAL A 66 14.06 -4.18 -2.70
N CYS A 67 13.08 -3.95 -1.81
CA CYS A 67 12.19 -2.78 -1.90
C CYS A 67 12.98 -1.47 -1.84
N ARG A 68 13.90 -1.31 -0.86
CA ARG A 68 14.73 -0.11 -0.73
C ARG A 68 15.54 0.17 -1.99
N ARG A 69 16.16 -0.86 -2.58
CA ARG A 69 16.97 -0.72 -3.80
C ARG A 69 16.12 -0.34 -5.01
N LEU A 70 14.92 -0.90 -5.16
CA LEU A 70 13.99 -0.50 -6.22
C LEU A 70 13.62 0.98 -6.08
N ARG A 71 13.27 1.43 -4.88
CA ARG A 71 12.92 2.84 -4.61
C ARG A 71 14.13 3.77 -4.81
N ALA A 72 15.31 3.39 -4.35
CA ALA A 72 16.54 4.16 -4.55
C ALA A 72 16.92 4.28 -6.04
N ALA A 73 16.57 3.30 -6.86
CA ALA A 73 16.72 3.35 -8.32
C ALA A 73 15.61 4.14 -9.04
N GLY A 74 14.69 4.77 -8.31
CA GLY A 74 13.55 5.50 -8.89
C GLY A 74 12.44 4.60 -9.45
N ASN A 75 12.47 3.31 -9.15
CA ASN A 75 11.41 2.40 -9.57
C ASN A 75 10.22 2.52 -8.61
N HIS A 76 9.09 3.00 -9.11
CA HIS A 76 7.85 3.24 -8.36
C HIS A 76 6.78 2.15 -8.60
N VAL A 77 7.17 0.98 -9.11
CA VAL A 77 6.25 -0.14 -9.28
C VAL A 77 5.54 -0.44 -7.94
N PRO A 78 4.21 -0.64 -7.94
CA PRO A 78 3.49 -1.01 -6.72
C PRO A 78 4.01 -2.33 -6.15
N ILE A 79 4.30 -2.35 -4.84
CA ILE A 79 4.86 -3.51 -4.14
C ILE A 79 3.89 -3.97 -3.05
N LEU A 80 3.38 -5.20 -3.18
CA LEU A 80 2.66 -5.92 -2.14
C LEU A 80 3.63 -6.84 -1.40
N MET A 81 3.93 -6.52 -0.14
CA MET A 81 4.79 -7.37 0.68
C MET A 81 4.03 -8.53 1.30
N LEU A 82 4.58 -9.75 1.19
CA LEU A 82 4.13 -10.91 1.95
C LEU A 82 4.99 -11.03 3.21
N THR A 83 4.37 -11.23 4.37
CA THR A 83 5.10 -11.33 5.65
C THR A 83 4.57 -12.46 6.51
N ALA A 84 5.46 -13.29 7.07
CA ALA A 84 5.09 -14.32 8.04
C ALA A 84 4.77 -13.75 9.43
N ARG A 85 5.07 -12.49 9.69
CA ARG A 85 5.05 -11.92 11.03
C ARG A 85 4.00 -10.82 11.17
N ALA A 86 3.04 -11.09 12.05
CA ALA A 86 2.05 -10.12 12.50
C ALA A 86 2.63 -9.00 13.39
N ALA A 87 3.94 -9.01 13.69
CA ALA A 87 4.56 -8.00 14.53
C ALA A 87 4.47 -6.61 13.89
N VAL A 88 3.93 -5.66 14.62
CA VAL A 88 3.74 -4.25 14.18
C VAL A 88 5.06 -3.66 13.68
N THR A 89 6.19 -4.00 14.33
CA THR A 89 7.52 -3.50 13.99
C THR A 89 8.01 -3.88 12.59
N GLU A 90 7.70 -5.08 12.09
CA GLU A 90 8.17 -5.51 10.76
C GLU A 90 7.29 -4.98 9.63
N ARG A 91 5.99 -4.85 9.89
CA ARG A 91 5.09 -4.13 8.98
C ARG A 91 5.50 -2.65 8.85
N VAL A 92 5.93 -2.04 9.98
CA VAL A 92 6.55 -0.70 10.00
C VAL A 92 7.76 -0.64 9.07
N SER A 93 8.68 -1.58 9.22
CA SER A 93 9.91 -1.60 8.41
C SER A 93 9.62 -1.80 6.91
N GLY A 94 8.59 -2.57 6.55
CA GLY A 94 8.18 -2.79 5.15
C GLY A 94 7.66 -1.53 4.47
N LEU A 95 6.76 -0.82 5.12
CA LEU A 95 6.23 0.43 4.58
C LEU A 95 7.27 1.58 4.64
N ASP A 96 8.13 1.61 5.66
CA ASP A 96 9.27 2.53 5.71
C ASP A 96 10.30 2.23 4.59
N ALA A 97 10.38 0.98 4.12
CA ALA A 97 11.18 0.61 2.95
C ALA A 97 10.55 1.07 1.62
N GLY A 98 9.32 1.57 1.64
CA GLY A 98 8.62 2.08 0.46
C GLY A 98 7.66 1.09 -0.20
N ALA A 99 7.24 0.02 0.48
CA ALA A 99 6.17 -0.84 -0.01
C ALA A 99 4.82 -0.11 -0.01
N ASP A 100 3.95 -0.50 -0.93
CA ASP A 100 2.65 0.13 -1.10
C ASP A 100 1.56 -0.54 -0.27
N ASP A 101 1.66 -1.86 -0.06
CA ASP A 101 0.75 -2.63 0.80
C ASP A 101 1.48 -3.86 1.37
N TYR A 102 0.84 -4.53 2.33
CA TYR A 102 1.36 -5.77 2.91
C TYR A 102 0.24 -6.78 3.12
N LEU A 103 0.60 -8.07 3.15
CA LEU A 103 -0.30 -9.18 3.39
C LEU A 103 0.36 -10.19 4.33
N VAL A 104 -0.33 -10.53 5.43
CA VAL A 104 0.22 -11.43 6.46
C VAL A 104 -0.05 -12.89 6.10
N LYS A 105 0.99 -13.72 6.11
CA LYS A 105 0.88 -15.19 5.96
C LYS A 105 0.38 -15.83 7.29
N PRO A 106 -0.58 -16.79 7.25
CA PRO A 106 -1.27 -17.27 6.07
C PRO A 106 -2.38 -16.32 5.60
N PHE A 107 -2.60 -16.23 4.29
CA PHE A 107 -3.58 -15.32 3.69
C PHE A 107 -4.54 -16.07 2.74
N ALA A 108 -5.70 -15.48 2.50
CA ALA A 108 -6.61 -15.91 1.45
C ALA A 108 -6.13 -15.38 0.09
N LEU A 109 -6.17 -16.22 -0.96
CA LEU A 109 -5.79 -15.80 -2.31
C LEU A 109 -6.69 -14.68 -2.84
N ASP A 110 -7.97 -14.68 -2.47
CA ASP A 110 -8.91 -13.60 -2.83
C ASP A 110 -8.50 -12.25 -2.23
N GLU A 111 -7.91 -12.23 -1.02
CA GLU A 111 -7.37 -11.01 -0.41
C GLU A 111 -6.15 -10.51 -1.19
N LEU A 112 -5.23 -11.41 -1.57
CA LEU A 112 -4.07 -11.04 -2.41
C LEU A 112 -4.53 -10.40 -3.73
N LEU A 113 -5.47 -11.05 -4.43
CA LEU A 113 -6.00 -10.54 -5.69
C LEU A 113 -6.75 -9.22 -5.52
N ALA A 114 -7.48 -9.03 -4.41
CA ALA A 114 -8.16 -7.77 -4.12
C ALA A 114 -7.17 -6.61 -3.91
N ARG A 115 -6.04 -6.86 -3.21
CA ARG A 115 -4.98 -5.86 -3.02
C ARG A 115 -4.28 -5.50 -4.33
N LEU A 116 -4.03 -6.47 -5.21
CA LEU A 116 -3.48 -6.21 -6.54
C LEU A 116 -4.45 -5.38 -7.40
N ARG A 117 -5.76 -5.70 -7.40
CA ARG A 117 -6.77 -4.86 -8.06
C ARG A 117 -6.81 -3.42 -7.51
N ALA A 118 -6.49 -3.21 -6.24
CA ALA A 118 -6.38 -1.86 -5.68
C ALA A 118 -5.23 -1.06 -6.31
N PHE A 119 -4.15 -1.71 -6.70
CA PHE A 119 -3.05 -1.06 -7.42
C PHE A 119 -3.41 -0.66 -8.86
N GLU A 120 -4.30 -1.41 -9.53
CA GLU A 120 -4.78 -1.08 -10.89
C GLU A 120 -5.67 0.16 -10.89
N ARG A 121 -6.41 0.38 -9.80
CA ARG A 121 -7.27 1.55 -9.69
C ARG A 121 -6.41 2.79 -9.60
N ARG A 122 -6.27 3.50 -10.73
CA ARG A 122 -5.77 4.87 -10.72
C ARG A 122 -6.63 5.68 -9.76
N ALA A 123 -6.02 6.62 -9.06
CA ALA A 123 -6.79 7.58 -8.25
C ALA A 123 -8.02 8.02 -9.09
N PRO A 124 -9.22 8.06 -8.50
CA PRO A 124 -10.44 8.25 -9.25
C PRO A 124 -10.37 9.55 -10.03
N THR A 125 -10.13 9.45 -11.34
CA THR A 125 -10.29 10.53 -12.31
C THR A 125 -11.76 10.80 -12.62
N ASN A 126 -12.67 10.40 -11.72
CA ASN A 126 -14.08 10.69 -11.85
C ASN A 126 -14.40 12.09 -11.34
N GLY A 127 -14.28 13.08 -12.24
CA GLY A 127 -15.07 14.31 -12.15
C GLY A 127 -14.67 15.35 -11.09
N MET A 128 -13.63 15.14 -10.32
CA MET A 128 -13.04 16.18 -9.48
C MET A 128 -11.72 16.60 -10.12
N THR A 129 -11.78 17.75 -10.79
CA THR A 129 -10.63 18.47 -11.35
C THR A 129 -9.45 18.36 -10.40
N GLY A 130 -8.26 18.08 -10.98
CA GLY A 130 -6.98 18.14 -10.30
C GLY A 130 -6.87 19.40 -9.45
N GLY A 131 -6.07 19.33 -8.42
CA GLY A 131 -5.89 20.45 -7.52
C GLY A 131 -5.48 20.01 -6.13
N GLU A 132 -5.18 21.00 -5.31
CA GLU A 132 -4.78 20.77 -3.93
C GLU A 132 -5.99 20.54 -3.02
N LEU A 133 -5.91 19.51 -2.15
CA LEU A 133 -6.73 19.43 -0.94
C LEU A 133 -5.95 20.02 0.22
N ARG A 134 -6.63 20.80 1.06
CA ARG A 134 -6.02 21.49 2.20
C ARG A 134 -6.79 21.20 3.48
N PHE A 135 -6.04 20.96 4.55
CA PHE A 135 -6.55 20.85 5.91
C PHE A 135 -5.55 21.50 6.89
N GLY A 136 -5.82 22.72 7.31
CA GLY A 136 -4.86 23.51 8.08
C GLY A 136 -3.56 23.71 7.30
N ASP A 137 -2.46 23.24 7.87
CA ASP A 137 -1.11 23.27 7.30
C ASP A 137 -0.78 22.06 6.40
N LEU A 138 -1.68 21.07 6.35
CA LEU A 138 -1.55 19.87 5.52
C LEU A 138 -2.10 20.13 4.11
N ILE A 139 -1.33 19.78 3.10
CA ILE A 139 -1.69 19.94 1.69
C ILE A 139 -1.30 18.69 0.94
N ILE A 140 -2.22 18.19 0.12
CA ILE A 140 -1.92 17.19 -0.91
C ILE A 140 -2.18 17.79 -2.30
N ASP A 141 -1.25 17.53 -3.20
CA ASP A 141 -1.40 17.81 -4.63
C ASP A 141 -1.84 16.51 -5.33
N ARG A 142 -3.03 16.54 -5.94
CA ARG A 142 -3.63 15.38 -6.59
C ARG A 142 -2.99 15.03 -7.92
N ASP A 143 -2.46 16.04 -8.61
CA ASP A 143 -1.86 15.84 -9.92
C ASP A 143 -0.45 15.29 -9.78
N ALA A 144 0.32 15.82 -8.81
CA ALA A 144 1.67 15.36 -8.51
C ALA A 144 1.70 14.15 -7.55
N MET A 145 0.57 13.80 -6.91
CA MET A 145 0.49 12.80 -5.84
C MET A 145 1.48 13.07 -4.70
N THR A 146 1.67 14.33 -4.33
CA THR A 146 2.58 14.74 -3.26
C THR A 146 1.82 15.18 -2.02
N CYS A 147 2.48 15.10 -0.87
CA CYS A 147 1.95 15.53 0.43
C CYS A 147 2.97 16.41 1.13
N ARG A 148 2.51 17.52 1.72
CA ARG A 148 3.34 18.37 2.57
C ARG A 148 2.56 18.86 3.79
N ARG A 149 3.26 19.06 4.90
CA ARG A 149 2.73 19.71 6.09
C ARG A 149 3.61 20.92 6.43
N GLY A 150 3.04 22.13 6.34
CA GLY A 150 3.83 23.34 6.32
C GLY A 150 4.85 23.36 5.18
N ALA A 151 6.15 23.46 5.52
CA ALA A 151 7.25 23.37 4.57
C ALA A 151 7.81 21.95 4.37
N ARG A 152 7.40 20.98 5.21
CA ARG A 152 7.93 19.62 5.21
C ARG A 152 7.21 18.74 4.21
N GLU A 153 7.94 18.17 3.27
CA GLU A 153 7.46 17.11 2.41
C GLU A 153 7.29 15.79 3.20
N ILE A 154 6.19 15.09 2.95
CA ILE A 154 5.87 13.82 3.61
C ILE A 154 5.81 12.72 2.55
N PRO A 155 6.80 11.83 2.52
CA PRO A 155 6.78 10.70 1.60
C PRO A 155 5.69 9.69 2.04
N LEU A 156 4.72 9.48 1.16
CA LEU A 156 3.64 8.53 1.36
C LEU A 156 3.73 7.39 0.34
N SER A 157 3.45 6.16 0.79
CA SER A 157 3.15 5.08 -0.14
C SER A 157 1.82 5.36 -0.84
N ARG A 158 1.56 4.64 -1.92
CA ARG A 158 0.32 4.80 -2.69
C ARG A 158 -0.93 4.61 -1.80
N THR A 159 -0.94 3.58 -0.98
CA THR A 159 -2.08 3.28 -0.08
C THR A 159 -2.22 4.33 1.02
N GLU A 160 -1.12 4.81 1.60
CA GLU A 160 -1.16 5.92 2.56
C GLU A 160 -1.71 7.20 1.95
N TYR A 161 -1.30 7.51 0.71
CA TYR A 161 -1.81 8.66 -0.03
C TYR A 161 -3.32 8.55 -0.26
N GLN A 162 -3.80 7.43 -0.76
CA GLN A 162 -5.23 7.19 -1.01
C GLN A 162 -6.08 7.30 0.26
N LEU A 163 -5.58 6.74 1.37
CA LEU A 163 -6.26 6.85 2.67
C LEU A 163 -6.29 8.29 3.16
N LEU A 164 -5.18 9.01 3.05
CA LEU A 164 -5.12 10.42 3.45
C LEU A 164 -6.02 11.29 2.59
N GLU A 165 -6.01 11.10 1.27
CA GLU A 165 -6.87 11.81 0.33
C GLU A 165 -8.35 11.60 0.66
N LEU A 166 -8.77 10.35 0.92
CA LEU A 166 -10.13 10.02 1.31
C LEU A 166 -10.54 10.75 2.60
N LEU A 167 -9.68 10.76 3.61
CA LEU A 167 -9.94 11.43 4.89
C LEU A 167 -10.00 12.96 4.70
N MET A 168 -9.11 13.53 3.89
CA MET A 168 -9.10 14.96 3.58
C MET A 168 -10.32 15.40 2.77
N ALA A 169 -10.77 14.59 1.81
CA ALA A 169 -12.00 14.86 1.06
C ALA A 169 -13.27 14.75 1.91
N SER A 170 -13.18 14.09 3.07
CA SER A 170 -14.29 13.84 3.98
C SER A 170 -14.13 14.56 5.32
N GLN A 171 -13.50 15.75 5.33
CA GLN A 171 -13.24 16.52 6.54
C GLN A 171 -14.47 16.65 7.43
N GLY A 172 -14.29 16.43 8.75
CA GLY A 172 -15.33 16.52 9.75
C GLY A 172 -16.36 15.38 9.76
N LYS A 173 -16.33 14.49 8.76
CA LYS A 173 -17.22 13.33 8.68
C LYS A 173 -16.51 12.08 9.21
N VAL A 174 -17.23 11.30 10.01
CA VAL A 174 -16.77 9.99 10.45
C VAL A 174 -16.94 9.01 9.28
N LEU A 175 -15.86 8.39 8.85
CA LEU A 175 -15.89 7.30 7.89
C LEU A 175 -15.83 5.97 8.63
N SER A 176 -16.79 5.07 8.35
CA SER A 176 -16.75 3.72 8.89
C SER A 176 -15.60 2.91 8.29
N ARG A 177 -15.18 1.84 8.98
CA ARG A 177 -14.13 0.93 8.49
C ARG A 177 -14.48 0.38 7.11
N ASP A 178 -15.71 -0.09 6.92
CA ASP A 178 -16.18 -0.69 5.67
C ASP A 178 -16.12 0.31 4.50
N VAL A 179 -16.53 1.56 4.73
CA VAL A 179 -16.44 2.63 3.73
C VAL A 179 -14.99 2.89 3.35
N ILE A 180 -14.08 2.90 4.32
CA ILE A 180 -12.65 3.12 4.05
C ILE A 180 -12.08 1.92 3.28
N PHE A 181 -12.38 0.69 3.69
CA PHE A 181 -11.94 -0.51 2.97
C PHE A 181 -12.45 -0.54 1.53
N ASP A 182 -13.73 -0.26 1.30
CA ASP A 182 -14.30 -0.18 -0.04
C ASP A 182 -13.61 0.87 -0.91
N LYS A 183 -13.39 2.07 -0.36
CA LYS A 183 -12.84 3.20 -1.14
C LYS A 183 -11.35 3.07 -1.41
N VAL A 184 -10.57 2.59 -0.46
CA VAL A 184 -9.10 2.49 -0.59
C VAL A 184 -8.69 1.17 -1.25
N TRP A 185 -9.27 0.05 -0.83
CA TRP A 185 -8.90 -1.28 -1.35
C TRP A 185 -9.96 -1.91 -2.27
N GLY A 186 -11.24 -1.43 -2.23
CA GLY A 186 -12.37 -2.02 -2.97
C GLY A 186 -12.73 -3.41 -2.52
N TYR A 187 -12.38 -3.75 -1.29
CA TYR A 187 -12.60 -5.05 -0.70
C TYR A 187 -12.73 -4.88 0.82
N ASP A 188 -13.69 -5.57 1.40
CA ASP A 188 -13.84 -5.66 2.86
C ASP A 188 -13.02 -6.87 3.37
N PHE A 189 -11.97 -6.59 4.10
CA PHE A 189 -11.10 -7.63 4.70
C PHE A 189 -11.71 -8.30 5.95
N GLY A 190 -12.95 -7.98 6.27
CA GLY A 190 -13.65 -8.49 7.45
C GLY A 190 -13.23 -7.80 8.75
N PRO A 191 -13.99 -8.09 9.82
CA PRO A 191 -13.85 -7.38 11.10
C PRO A 191 -12.53 -7.67 11.83
N GLU A 192 -11.87 -8.76 11.50
CA GLU A 192 -10.60 -9.18 12.13
C GLU A 192 -9.36 -8.49 11.50
N SER A 193 -9.52 -7.84 10.35
CA SER A 193 -8.42 -7.15 9.71
C SER A 193 -8.01 -5.90 10.50
N ASN A 194 -6.75 -5.85 10.91
CA ASN A 194 -6.16 -4.67 11.54
C ASN A 194 -5.37 -3.79 10.56
N SER A 195 -5.45 -4.06 9.25
CA SER A 195 -4.71 -3.33 8.22
C SER A 195 -4.96 -1.82 8.29
N LEU A 196 -6.22 -1.41 8.40
CA LEU A 196 -6.57 0.01 8.49
C LEU A 196 -5.96 0.70 9.70
N ASP A 197 -5.95 0.04 10.88
CA ASP A 197 -5.36 0.60 12.11
C ASP A 197 -3.85 0.84 11.94
N VAL A 198 -3.19 -0.06 11.24
CA VAL A 198 -1.76 0.03 10.93
C VAL A 198 -1.49 1.22 10.00
N TYR A 199 -2.23 1.37 8.90
CA TYR A 199 -2.08 2.52 7.99
C TYR A 199 -2.39 3.85 8.66
N VAL A 200 -3.43 3.92 9.49
CA VAL A 200 -3.69 5.12 10.30
C VAL A 200 -2.55 5.40 11.27
N GLY A 201 -1.96 4.37 11.87
CA GLY A 201 -0.77 4.50 12.71
C GLY A 201 0.42 5.11 11.96
N TYR A 202 0.66 4.68 10.71
CA TYR A 202 1.73 5.24 9.87
C TYR A 202 1.47 6.68 9.47
N LEU A 203 0.26 6.98 9.01
CA LEU A 203 -0.10 8.35 8.69
C LEU A 203 0.09 9.27 9.88
N ARG A 204 -0.37 8.89 11.07
CA ARG A 204 -0.15 9.67 12.30
C ARG A 204 1.33 9.89 12.56
N ARG A 205 2.14 8.84 12.54
CA ARG A 205 3.60 8.95 12.77
C ARG A 205 4.25 9.92 11.78
N LYS A 206 3.91 9.84 10.47
CA LYS A 206 4.47 10.71 9.44
C LYS A 206 3.95 12.14 9.55
N LEU A 207 2.67 12.30 9.85
CA LEU A 207 2.04 13.62 9.96
C LEU A 207 2.43 14.35 11.27
N GLU A 208 2.69 13.64 12.35
CA GLU A 208 2.98 14.18 13.70
C GLU A 208 4.50 14.15 14.03
N ALA A 209 5.38 13.92 13.03
CA ALA A 209 6.81 13.64 13.25
C ALA A 209 7.59 14.78 13.91
N GLU A 210 7.18 16.03 13.73
CA GLU A 210 7.81 17.22 14.32
C GLU A 210 6.97 17.83 15.46
N GLY A 211 6.07 17.04 16.04
CA GLY A 211 5.23 17.47 17.17
C GLY A 211 3.94 18.19 16.74
N GLU A 212 3.60 18.10 15.47
CA GLU A 212 2.36 18.70 14.97
C GLU A 212 1.12 18.06 15.62
N PRO A 213 0.03 18.82 15.77
CA PRO A 213 -1.18 18.32 16.42
C PRO A 213 -1.82 17.19 15.63
N ARG A 214 -2.44 16.25 16.36
CA ARG A 214 -3.18 15.16 15.78
C ARG A 214 -4.39 15.64 15.01
N ILE A 215 -4.54 15.18 13.79
CA ILE A 215 -5.68 15.52 12.90
C ILE A 215 -6.51 14.32 12.48
N ILE A 216 -5.97 13.10 12.56
CA ILE A 216 -6.72 11.86 12.29
C ILE A 216 -7.13 11.27 13.65
N HIS A 217 -8.41 11.22 13.93
CA HIS A 217 -8.95 10.72 15.21
C HIS A 217 -9.72 9.41 15.02
N THR A 218 -9.62 8.54 16.02
CA THR A 218 -10.39 7.29 16.07
C THR A 218 -11.74 7.56 16.73
N VAL A 219 -12.80 7.13 16.07
CA VAL A 219 -14.14 7.05 16.66
C VAL A 219 -14.37 5.59 17.03
N ARG A 220 -14.28 5.27 18.33
CA ARG A 220 -14.31 3.90 18.84
C ARG A 220 -15.56 3.16 18.35
N GLY A 221 -15.37 1.94 17.84
CA GLY A 221 -16.45 1.09 17.33
C GLY A 221 -17.04 1.54 15.98
N VAL A 222 -16.57 2.65 15.39
CA VAL A 222 -17.10 3.17 14.12
C VAL A 222 -16.02 3.25 13.04
N GLY A 223 -14.97 4.04 13.27
CA GLY A 223 -13.94 4.27 12.25
C GLY A 223 -13.07 5.48 12.55
N TYR A 224 -12.86 6.33 11.54
CA TYR A 224 -11.92 7.45 11.62
C TYR A 224 -12.52 8.75 11.10
N VAL A 225 -12.00 9.86 11.59
CA VAL A 225 -12.38 11.20 11.16
C VAL A 225 -11.15 12.11 11.11
N MET A 226 -11.07 12.96 10.09
CA MET A 226 -10.12 14.06 10.04
C MET A 226 -10.78 15.32 10.59
N ARG A 227 -10.20 15.89 11.65
CA ARG A 227 -10.65 17.14 12.26
C ARG A 227 -9.49 17.84 12.98
N GLY A 228 -9.59 19.15 13.17
CA GLY A 228 -8.70 19.91 14.02
C GLY A 228 -8.77 19.48 15.50
N ALA A 229 -7.78 19.85 16.26
CA ALA A 229 -7.74 19.62 17.70
C ALA A 229 -8.83 20.41 18.42
#